data_79243aed97c2f5951d2efd4564308b51
#
_entry.id   79243aed97c2f5951d2efd4564308b51
#
_cell.length_a   1.000
_cell.length_b   1.000
_cell.length_c   1.000
_cell.angle_alpha   90.00
_cell.angle_beta   90.00
_cell.angle_gamma   90.00
#
_symmetry.space_group_name_H-M   'P 1'
#
loop_
_entity.id
_entity.type
_entity.pdbx_description
1 polymer ?
#
loop_
_entity_poly.entity_id
_entity_poly.type
_entity_poly.pdbx_seq_one_letter_code
_entity_poly.pdbx_strand_id
1 'polypeptide(L)'
;MDYSRLHQYQKDIVNFLWTHPHAVLSVDMGLGKTLSCLVFLSFLLERNKGREKGTLHGIIVAPKRVAENNWMQEAQKFGCSELVNLMTIAKGTKKQRLESLNDTSRPIKVISRDNAKDLHDSGLGAYPNDFLILDELTSFKSTTSARTKAVCNINADRKIGLTGTFLANGAIDIYGQMLAIGITINKMNFYAWRATYFRDALQGSGLQFQKWVMRGTLEDVLQPIKDNIFTLTAKDWLDIPKVVETTHAVELNTTQKNEYDNLQAFLACKIGDEVVSFDEGQKFSKLQTLCDGFVYVQDEDTGERQTVRADWSDKLQAVVDLCEVMHERGERVLLFYSFIEERKWLVELLAEKGLIVADAKDKGFIKTWNEGKCDILTAHPASAGHGLNLQYGGRVIVWSSLTDNYELFAQANARLARQGQTRQTLIHYFVAKDTVEEQMVKALQRKSREQANFLQLTK
;
A
#
# COMPACT_ATOMS: atom_id res chain seq x y z
N MET A 1 -6.21 30.25 -2.45
CA MET A 1 -5.08 29.40 -2.89
C MET A 1 -4.55 29.91 -4.23
N ASP A 2 -3.23 29.96 -4.43
CA ASP A 2 -2.64 30.46 -5.69
C ASP A 2 -2.51 29.32 -6.73
N TYR A 3 -3.45 29.28 -7.67
CA TYR A 3 -3.52 28.29 -8.77
C TYR A 3 -2.30 28.37 -9.71
N SER A 4 -1.65 29.54 -9.76
CA SER A 4 -0.46 29.75 -10.63
C SER A 4 0.72 28.86 -10.24
N ARG A 5 0.81 28.48 -8.95
CA ARG A 5 1.88 27.64 -8.40
C ARG A 5 1.75 26.15 -8.70
N LEU A 6 0.64 25.72 -9.27
CA LEU A 6 0.46 24.32 -9.66
C LEU A 6 1.28 24.00 -10.90
N HIS A 7 1.87 22.82 -10.92
CA HIS A 7 2.40 22.22 -12.14
C HIS A 7 1.29 22.00 -13.18
N GLN A 8 1.64 22.00 -14.47
CA GLN A 8 0.64 21.82 -15.51
C GLN A 8 -0.18 20.54 -15.32
N TYR A 9 0.46 19.42 -15.03
CA TYR A 9 -0.22 18.14 -14.78
C TYR A 9 -1.21 18.19 -13.60
N GLN A 10 -0.95 19.02 -12.58
CA GLN A 10 -1.89 19.21 -11.47
C GLN A 10 -3.11 20.02 -11.90
N LYS A 11 -2.93 20.99 -12.79
CA LYS A 11 -4.04 21.71 -13.42
C LYS A 11 -4.89 20.80 -14.29
N ASP A 12 -4.24 19.88 -15.03
CA ASP A 12 -4.93 18.88 -15.85
C ASP A 12 -5.75 17.89 -15.00
N ILE A 13 -5.24 17.47 -13.84
CA ILE A 13 -6.00 16.69 -12.85
C ILE A 13 -7.24 17.46 -12.39
N VAL A 14 -7.09 18.75 -12.02
CA VAL A 14 -8.22 19.57 -11.58
C VAL A 14 -9.27 19.69 -12.69
N ASN A 15 -8.86 19.94 -13.93
CA ASN A 15 -9.76 20.01 -15.09
C ASN A 15 -10.47 18.67 -15.34
N PHE A 16 -9.76 17.55 -15.23
CA PHE A 16 -10.35 16.22 -15.34
C PHE A 16 -11.44 15.98 -14.28
N LEU A 17 -11.18 16.36 -13.04
CA LEU A 17 -12.18 16.23 -11.97
C LEU A 17 -13.42 17.09 -12.18
N TRP A 18 -13.33 18.22 -12.93
CA TRP A 18 -14.49 19.02 -13.28
C TRP A 18 -15.43 18.33 -14.25
N THR A 19 -14.86 17.65 -15.24
CA THR A 19 -15.61 17.02 -16.34
C THR A 19 -16.06 15.59 -16.01
N HIS A 20 -15.42 14.92 -15.03
CA HIS A 20 -15.70 13.53 -14.66
C HIS A 20 -16.17 13.43 -13.20
N PRO A 21 -17.50 13.38 -12.96
CA PRO A 21 -18.04 13.29 -11.60
C PRO A 21 -17.65 11.97 -10.89
N HIS A 22 -17.43 10.91 -11.64
CA HIS A 22 -16.91 9.63 -11.16
C HIS A 22 -15.53 9.41 -11.79
N ALA A 23 -14.48 9.54 -11.00
CA ALA A 23 -13.11 9.62 -11.50
C ALA A 23 -12.16 8.75 -10.70
N VAL A 24 -11.22 8.12 -11.39
CA VAL A 24 -10.01 7.48 -10.80
C VAL A 24 -8.81 8.34 -11.15
N LEU A 25 -8.05 8.75 -10.15
CA LEU A 25 -6.72 9.32 -10.32
C LEU A 25 -5.67 8.24 -10.06
N SER A 26 -5.27 7.54 -11.14
CA SER A 26 -4.15 6.60 -11.14
C SER A 26 -2.85 7.36 -11.37
N VAL A 27 -2.38 8.02 -10.33
CA VAL A 27 -1.27 8.97 -10.37
C VAL A 27 -0.16 8.48 -9.43
N ASP A 28 1.08 8.41 -9.92
CA ASP A 28 2.21 7.97 -9.14
C ASP A 28 2.39 8.76 -7.84
N MET A 29 3.11 8.17 -6.88
CA MET A 29 3.39 8.81 -5.61
C MET A 29 4.27 10.04 -5.78
N GLY A 30 4.00 11.08 -4.97
CA GLY A 30 4.77 12.33 -5.02
C GLY A 30 4.27 13.36 -6.05
N LEU A 31 3.34 13.02 -6.95
CA LEU A 31 2.79 13.94 -7.94
C LEU A 31 1.63 14.82 -7.42
N GLY A 32 1.40 14.85 -6.10
CA GLY A 32 0.48 15.81 -5.49
C GLY A 32 -1.01 15.52 -5.69
N LYS A 33 -1.43 14.24 -5.72
CA LYS A 33 -2.87 13.86 -5.76
C LYS A 33 -3.71 14.62 -4.74
N THR A 34 -3.28 14.60 -3.48
CA THR A 34 -3.96 15.29 -2.37
C THR A 34 -4.08 16.78 -2.62
N LEU A 35 -3.00 17.43 -3.07
CA LEU A 35 -2.98 18.85 -3.41
C LEU A 35 -3.98 19.17 -4.53
N SER A 36 -3.96 18.40 -5.63
CA SER A 36 -4.89 18.62 -6.76
C SER A 36 -6.34 18.46 -6.31
N CYS A 37 -6.64 17.48 -5.44
CA CYS A 37 -7.97 17.35 -4.85
C CYS A 37 -8.35 18.54 -3.96
N LEU A 38 -7.45 19.04 -3.11
CA LEU A 38 -7.70 20.20 -2.24
C LEU A 38 -8.00 21.46 -3.08
N VAL A 39 -7.25 21.65 -4.17
CA VAL A 39 -7.51 22.75 -5.11
C VAL A 39 -8.89 22.60 -5.76
N PHE A 40 -9.19 21.41 -6.25
CA PHE A 40 -10.52 21.12 -6.82
C PHE A 40 -11.64 21.39 -5.81
N LEU A 41 -11.50 20.94 -4.55
CA LEU A 41 -12.48 21.19 -3.47
C LEU A 41 -12.60 22.68 -3.15
N SER A 42 -11.51 23.45 -3.20
CA SER A 42 -11.55 24.90 -2.99
C SER A 42 -12.39 25.59 -4.07
N PHE A 43 -12.23 25.21 -5.35
CA PHE A 43 -13.07 25.73 -6.43
C PHE A 43 -14.53 25.26 -6.31
N LEU A 44 -14.75 24.03 -5.87
CA LEU A 44 -16.09 23.49 -5.63
C LEU A 44 -16.80 24.27 -4.51
N LEU A 45 -16.08 24.63 -3.44
CA LEU A 45 -16.58 25.47 -2.37
C LEU A 45 -16.96 26.87 -2.88
N GLU A 46 -16.08 27.54 -3.64
CA GLU A 46 -16.40 28.84 -4.24
C GLU A 46 -17.65 28.80 -5.12
N ARG A 47 -17.79 27.77 -5.94
CA ARG A 47 -19.01 27.56 -6.73
C ARG A 47 -20.26 27.41 -5.87
N ASN A 48 -20.15 26.74 -4.72
CA ASN A 48 -21.30 26.49 -3.83
C ASN A 48 -21.69 27.71 -3.00
N LYS A 49 -20.77 28.64 -2.71
CA LYS A 49 -21.10 29.92 -2.02
C LYS A 49 -22.17 30.72 -2.70
N GLY A 50 -22.28 30.61 -4.02
CA GLY A 50 -23.35 31.27 -4.83
C GLY A 50 -24.68 30.52 -4.94
N ARG A 51 -24.82 29.38 -4.20
CA ARG A 51 -26.02 28.52 -4.26
C ARG A 51 -26.72 28.46 -2.89
N GLU A 52 -27.95 27.92 -2.88
CA GLU A 52 -28.74 27.75 -1.64
C GLU A 52 -28.00 26.96 -0.53
N LYS A 53 -27.14 25.98 -0.92
CA LYS A 53 -26.36 25.19 0.04
C LYS A 53 -25.29 25.99 0.78
N GLY A 54 -24.75 27.08 0.23
CA GLY A 54 -23.80 28.02 0.84
C GLY A 54 -22.47 27.44 1.32
N THR A 55 -22.32 26.14 1.37
CA THR A 55 -21.13 25.43 1.87
C THR A 55 -20.84 24.15 1.09
N LEU A 56 -19.82 23.40 1.49
CA LEU A 56 -19.38 22.17 0.83
C LEU A 56 -19.49 20.98 1.82
N HIS A 57 -20.30 20.00 1.46
CA HIS A 57 -20.47 18.75 2.23
C HIS A 57 -19.73 17.60 1.56
N GLY A 58 -19.01 16.79 2.32
CA GLY A 58 -18.36 15.64 1.73
C GLY A 58 -17.57 14.76 2.69
N ILE A 59 -17.10 13.65 2.15
CA ILE A 59 -16.45 12.60 2.93
C ILE A 59 -15.13 12.23 2.25
N ILE A 60 -14.06 12.15 3.06
CA ILE A 60 -12.74 11.65 2.68
C ILE A 60 -12.47 10.39 3.48
N VAL A 61 -12.30 9.27 2.80
CA VAL A 61 -11.93 7.98 3.41
C VAL A 61 -10.49 7.65 3.01
N ALA A 62 -9.59 7.51 3.96
CA ALA A 62 -8.17 7.33 3.71
C ALA A 62 -7.54 6.28 4.65
N PRO A 63 -6.31 5.80 4.38
CA PRO A 63 -5.54 5.04 5.36
C PRO A 63 -5.39 5.81 6.67
N LYS A 64 -5.36 5.10 7.82
CA LYS A 64 -5.43 5.72 9.16
C LYS A 64 -4.50 6.92 9.35
N ARG A 65 -3.19 6.77 9.07
CA ARG A 65 -2.21 7.88 9.21
C ARG A 65 -2.53 9.06 8.29
N VAL A 66 -2.99 8.78 7.08
CA VAL A 66 -3.33 9.80 6.08
C VAL A 66 -4.60 10.55 6.50
N ALA A 67 -5.62 9.83 6.96
CA ALA A 67 -6.85 10.42 7.47
C ALA A 67 -6.61 11.30 8.71
N GLU A 68 -5.78 10.83 9.65
CA GLU A 68 -5.56 11.53 10.93
C GLU A 68 -4.63 12.73 10.82
N ASN A 69 -3.76 12.79 9.81
CA ASN A 69 -2.71 13.80 9.72
C ASN A 69 -2.65 14.51 8.35
N ASN A 70 -2.50 13.76 7.26
CA ASN A 70 -2.03 14.34 5.98
C ASN A 70 -3.04 15.32 5.36
N TRP A 71 -4.31 14.95 5.24
CA TRP A 71 -5.31 15.80 4.57
C TRP A 71 -5.42 17.18 5.20
N MET A 72 -5.50 17.23 6.54
CA MET A 72 -5.58 18.50 7.28
C MET A 72 -4.26 19.29 7.19
N GLN A 73 -3.12 18.62 7.36
CA GLN A 73 -1.80 19.26 7.30
C GLN A 73 -1.50 19.80 5.89
N GLU A 74 -1.80 19.06 4.85
CA GLU A 74 -1.64 19.51 3.46
C GLU A 74 -2.55 20.71 3.17
N ALA A 75 -3.82 20.67 3.63
CA ALA A 75 -4.73 21.81 3.48
C ALA A 75 -4.20 23.08 4.18
N GLN A 76 -3.63 22.93 5.37
CA GLN A 76 -2.98 24.03 6.11
C GLN A 76 -1.75 24.55 5.38
N LYS A 77 -0.84 23.65 4.98
CA LYS A 77 0.41 23.97 4.29
C LYS A 77 0.19 24.72 2.98
N PHE A 78 -0.84 24.37 2.25
CA PHE A 78 -1.16 25.01 0.97
C PHE A 78 -2.15 26.18 1.08
N GLY A 79 -2.47 26.62 2.30
CA GLY A 79 -3.29 27.82 2.52
C GLY A 79 -4.77 27.63 2.19
N CYS A 80 -5.29 26.41 2.26
CA CYS A 80 -6.71 26.12 2.08
C CYS A 80 -7.49 26.35 3.39
N SER A 81 -7.35 27.52 4.01
CA SER A 81 -7.88 27.80 5.36
C SER A 81 -9.38 27.59 5.48
N GLU A 82 -10.16 27.93 4.47
CA GLU A 82 -11.61 27.71 4.47
C GLU A 82 -11.97 26.23 4.50
N LEU A 83 -11.28 25.36 3.70
CA LEU A 83 -11.48 23.92 3.77
C LEU A 83 -11.09 23.36 5.15
N VAL A 84 -9.98 23.86 5.73
CA VAL A 84 -9.54 23.46 7.08
C VAL A 84 -10.64 23.73 8.11
N ASN A 85 -11.30 24.89 8.06
CA ASN A 85 -12.38 25.26 8.96
C ASN A 85 -13.63 24.36 8.81
N LEU A 86 -13.85 23.81 7.61
CA LEU A 86 -14.96 22.90 7.32
C LEU A 86 -14.64 21.43 7.63
N MET A 87 -13.37 21.07 7.81
CA MET A 87 -12.94 19.68 8.01
C MET A 87 -13.00 19.26 9.47
N THR A 88 -13.45 18.03 9.70
CA THR A 88 -13.29 17.31 10.97
C THR A 88 -12.70 15.94 10.76
N ILE A 89 -11.85 15.49 11.70
CA ILE A 89 -11.21 14.17 11.66
C ILE A 89 -11.92 13.24 12.63
N ALA A 90 -12.59 12.21 12.12
CA ALA A 90 -13.26 11.19 12.93
C ALA A 90 -12.22 10.15 13.42
N LYS A 91 -11.72 10.32 14.65
CA LYS A 91 -10.70 9.47 15.30
C LYS A 91 -11.07 9.13 16.74
N GLY A 92 -10.30 8.23 17.37
CA GLY A 92 -10.50 7.81 18.74
C GLY A 92 -11.46 6.64 18.87
N THR A 93 -12.25 6.61 19.97
CA THR A 93 -13.28 5.58 20.23
C THR A 93 -14.44 5.68 19.22
N LYS A 94 -15.24 4.61 19.09
CA LYS A 94 -16.42 4.64 18.20
C LYS A 94 -17.35 5.80 18.53
N LYS A 95 -17.61 6.07 19.83
CA LYS A 95 -18.44 7.19 20.28
C LYS A 95 -17.90 8.54 19.78
N GLN A 96 -16.61 8.81 20.00
CA GLN A 96 -15.95 10.04 19.55
C GLN A 96 -16.00 10.21 18.02
N ARG A 97 -15.81 9.10 17.27
CA ARG A 97 -15.92 9.15 15.80
C ARG A 97 -17.34 9.49 15.35
N LEU A 98 -18.37 8.89 15.94
CA LEU A 98 -19.77 9.20 15.63
C LEU A 98 -20.13 10.65 16.00
N GLU A 99 -19.65 11.17 17.12
CA GLU A 99 -19.80 12.59 17.48
C GLU A 99 -19.16 13.50 16.42
N SER A 100 -17.94 13.19 15.96
CA SER A 100 -17.26 13.95 14.91
C SER A 100 -17.98 13.85 13.56
N LEU A 101 -18.53 12.69 13.21
CA LEU A 101 -19.28 12.50 11.98
C LEU A 101 -20.58 13.28 11.98
N ASN A 102 -21.25 13.41 13.12
CA ASN A 102 -22.53 14.11 13.29
C ASN A 102 -22.36 15.62 13.55
N ASP A 103 -21.15 16.14 13.68
CA ASP A 103 -20.88 17.57 13.82
C ASP A 103 -21.25 18.33 12.53
N THR A 104 -22.39 19.00 12.53
CA THR A 104 -22.88 19.77 11.37
C THR A 104 -22.10 21.06 11.10
N SER A 105 -21.35 21.56 12.10
CA SER A 105 -20.54 22.78 11.95
C SER A 105 -19.34 22.57 11.03
N ARG A 106 -18.89 21.29 10.88
CA ARG A 106 -17.78 20.89 10.03
C ARG A 106 -18.22 19.83 9.02
N PRO A 107 -18.81 20.22 7.92
CA PRO A 107 -19.48 19.31 6.97
C PRO A 107 -18.56 18.44 6.13
N ILE A 108 -17.24 18.66 6.15
CA ILE A 108 -16.26 17.79 5.48
C ILE A 108 -15.73 16.79 6.51
N LYS A 109 -16.01 15.50 6.30
CA LYS A 109 -15.63 14.41 7.20
C LYS A 109 -14.42 13.66 6.70
N VAL A 110 -13.38 13.53 7.52
CA VAL A 110 -12.20 12.72 7.21
C VAL A 110 -12.16 11.52 8.16
N ILE A 111 -12.18 10.31 7.60
CA ILE A 111 -12.24 9.07 8.39
C ILE A 111 -11.28 8.02 7.86
N SER A 112 -10.76 7.19 8.76
CA SER A 112 -9.96 6.02 8.38
C SER A 112 -10.81 4.97 7.66
N ARG A 113 -10.25 4.38 6.58
CA ARG A 113 -10.86 3.26 5.85
C ARG A 113 -11.22 2.07 6.75
N ASP A 114 -10.48 1.87 7.85
CA ASP A 114 -10.71 0.78 8.79
C ASP A 114 -11.98 1.00 9.63
N ASN A 115 -12.40 2.25 9.74
CA ASN A 115 -13.61 2.68 10.43
C ASN A 115 -14.74 3.11 9.46
N ALA A 116 -14.61 2.85 8.17
CA ALA A 116 -15.59 3.28 7.15
C ALA A 116 -17.03 2.80 7.43
N LYS A 117 -17.20 1.69 8.16
CA LYS A 117 -18.53 1.21 8.60
C LYS A 117 -19.27 2.20 9.48
N ASP A 118 -18.55 3.06 10.22
CA ASP A 118 -19.17 4.07 11.10
C ASP A 118 -19.93 5.14 10.27
N LEU A 119 -19.63 5.29 8.97
CA LEU A 119 -20.40 6.14 8.04
C LEU A 119 -21.84 5.65 7.87
N HIS A 120 -22.06 4.34 7.89
CA HIS A 120 -23.40 3.77 7.88
C HIS A 120 -24.13 4.06 9.21
N ASP A 121 -23.44 3.86 10.31
CA ASP A 121 -24.02 4.04 11.66
C ASP A 121 -24.35 5.52 11.97
N SER A 122 -23.64 6.47 11.34
CA SER A 122 -23.89 7.91 11.45
C SER A 122 -25.06 8.43 10.62
N GLY A 123 -25.56 7.63 9.68
CA GLY A 123 -26.58 8.06 8.72
C GLY A 123 -26.10 9.01 7.63
N LEU A 124 -24.81 9.40 7.62
CA LEU A 124 -24.25 10.33 6.61
C LEU A 124 -24.35 9.84 5.19
N GLY A 125 -24.46 8.51 4.98
CA GLY A 125 -24.64 7.93 3.65
C GLY A 125 -25.94 8.36 2.95
N ALA A 126 -26.98 8.67 3.71
CA ALA A 126 -28.28 9.08 3.17
C ALA A 126 -28.35 10.58 2.81
N TYR A 127 -27.46 11.41 3.40
CA TYR A 127 -27.41 12.85 3.07
C TYR A 127 -26.79 13.09 1.70
N PRO A 128 -27.27 14.07 0.94
CA PRO A 128 -26.64 14.46 -0.32
C PRO A 128 -25.29 15.13 -0.02
N ASN A 129 -24.20 14.44 -0.34
CA ASN A 129 -22.86 14.99 -0.28
C ASN A 129 -22.46 15.56 -1.65
N ASP A 130 -21.67 16.62 -1.67
CA ASP A 130 -21.12 17.16 -2.92
C ASP A 130 -20.00 16.25 -3.44
N PHE A 131 -19.28 15.56 -2.51
CA PHE A 131 -18.20 14.64 -2.91
C PHE A 131 -17.96 13.49 -1.91
N LEU A 132 -17.41 12.41 -2.46
CA LEU A 132 -16.73 11.31 -1.75
C LEU A 132 -15.34 11.13 -2.35
N ILE A 133 -14.29 11.20 -1.55
CA ILE A 133 -12.93 10.87 -1.96
C ILE A 133 -12.48 9.59 -1.24
N LEU A 134 -12.02 8.60 -2.02
CA LEU A 134 -11.45 7.34 -1.53
C LEU A 134 -9.94 7.35 -1.80
N ASP A 135 -9.17 7.63 -0.77
CA ASP A 135 -7.71 7.61 -0.86
C ASP A 135 -7.19 6.17 -0.66
N GLU A 136 -6.30 5.72 -1.52
CA GLU A 136 -5.91 4.32 -1.74
C GLU A 136 -7.13 3.46 -2.15
N LEU A 137 -7.65 3.75 -3.35
CA LEU A 137 -8.83 3.07 -3.92
C LEU A 137 -8.70 1.55 -3.96
N THR A 138 -7.49 1.01 -4.10
CA THR A 138 -7.18 -0.43 -4.04
C THR A 138 -7.69 -1.13 -2.76
N SER A 139 -7.92 -0.36 -1.69
CA SER A 139 -8.51 -0.86 -0.44
C SER A 139 -9.96 -1.32 -0.57
N PHE A 140 -10.65 -0.92 -1.65
CA PHE A 140 -12.08 -1.17 -1.89
C PHE A 140 -12.32 -2.21 -2.99
N LYS A 141 -11.32 -3.01 -3.34
CA LYS A 141 -11.36 -4.04 -4.38
C LYS A 141 -12.37 -5.17 -4.16
N SER A 142 -12.61 -5.55 -2.89
CA SER A 142 -13.55 -6.61 -2.55
C SER A 142 -14.98 -6.08 -2.45
N THR A 143 -15.86 -6.52 -3.34
CA THR A 143 -17.29 -6.12 -3.35
C THR A 143 -18.07 -6.57 -2.12
N THR A 144 -17.57 -7.59 -1.40
CA THR A 144 -18.23 -8.16 -0.23
C THR A 144 -17.77 -7.57 1.09
N SER A 145 -16.63 -6.84 1.09
CA SER A 145 -16.08 -6.28 2.32
C SER A 145 -17.00 -5.20 2.92
N ALA A 146 -17.07 -5.15 4.24
CA ALA A 146 -17.89 -4.18 4.96
C ALA A 146 -17.51 -2.72 4.60
N ARG A 147 -16.21 -2.45 4.39
CA ARG A 147 -15.73 -1.12 4.00
C ARG A 147 -16.22 -0.71 2.61
N THR A 148 -16.17 -1.62 1.63
CA THR A 148 -16.65 -1.33 0.27
C THR A 148 -18.15 -1.11 0.27
N LYS A 149 -18.92 -1.96 0.96
CA LYS A 149 -20.37 -1.79 1.10
C LYS A 149 -20.73 -0.44 1.74
N ALA A 150 -19.98 -0.02 2.76
CA ALA A 150 -20.21 1.26 3.42
C ALA A 150 -20.05 2.46 2.46
N VAL A 151 -18.98 2.49 1.66
CA VAL A 151 -18.73 3.61 0.72
C VAL A 151 -19.61 3.57 -0.51
N CYS A 152 -20.04 2.40 -0.97
CA CYS A 152 -21.00 2.27 -2.09
C CYS A 152 -22.35 2.95 -1.76
N ASN A 153 -22.77 2.88 -0.50
CA ASN A 153 -24.04 3.44 -0.02
C ASN A 153 -24.00 4.96 0.23
N ILE A 154 -22.84 5.60 0.09
CA ILE A 154 -22.73 7.06 0.22
C ILE A 154 -23.36 7.74 -1.02
N ASN A 155 -24.36 8.57 -0.77
CA ASN A 155 -24.93 9.44 -1.77
C ASN A 155 -24.02 10.67 -1.95
N ALA A 156 -23.36 10.79 -3.11
CA ALA A 156 -22.47 11.91 -3.42
C ALA A 156 -22.54 12.24 -4.92
N ASP A 157 -22.59 13.54 -5.23
CA ASP A 157 -22.61 14.02 -6.62
C ASP A 157 -21.33 13.65 -7.37
N ARG A 158 -20.21 13.58 -6.63
CA ARG A 158 -18.89 13.23 -7.17
C ARG A 158 -18.23 12.16 -6.32
N LYS A 159 -17.72 11.12 -6.96
CA LYS A 159 -16.97 10.05 -6.30
C LYS A 159 -15.60 9.91 -6.95
N ILE A 160 -14.56 10.16 -6.19
CA ILE A 160 -13.18 10.24 -6.67
C ILE A 160 -12.35 9.18 -5.96
N GLY A 161 -11.69 8.31 -6.72
CA GLY A 161 -10.75 7.32 -6.21
C GLY A 161 -9.30 7.73 -6.50
N LEU A 162 -8.44 7.69 -5.50
CA LEU A 162 -7.00 7.99 -5.62
C LEU A 162 -6.20 6.72 -5.44
N THR A 163 -5.26 6.47 -6.32
CA THR A 163 -4.32 5.35 -6.18
C THR A 163 -3.02 5.61 -6.93
N GLY A 164 -1.92 5.00 -6.49
CA GLY A 164 -0.67 4.92 -7.26
C GLY A 164 -0.54 3.60 -8.02
N THR A 165 -1.36 2.59 -7.68
CA THR A 165 -1.20 1.20 -8.16
C THR A 165 -2.56 0.56 -8.45
N PHE A 166 -3.25 1.03 -9.49
CA PHE A 166 -4.63 0.61 -9.79
C PHE A 166 -4.79 -0.91 -10.00
N LEU A 167 -3.78 -1.57 -10.59
CA LEU A 167 -3.75 -3.02 -10.83
C LEU A 167 -2.89 -3.81 -9.84
N ALA A 168 -2.68 -3.32 -8.62
CA ALA A 168 -1.76 -3.91 -7.65
C ALA A 168 -1.88 -5.43 -7.46
N ASN A 169 -3.09 -5.98 -7.57
CA ASN A 169 -3.32 -7.42 -7.40
C ASN A 169 -3.96 -8.09 -8.63
N GLY A 170 -4.02 -7.37 -9.76
CA GLY A 170 -4.53 -7.86 -11.03
C GLY A 170 -5.88 -7.27 -11.44
N ALA A 171 -6.24 -7.48 -12.70
CA ALA A 171 -7.42 -6.87 -13.32
C ALA A 171 -8.77 -7.26 -12.68
N ILE A 172 -8.84 -8.36 -11.95
CA ILE A 172 -10.07 -8.78 -11.27
C ILE A 172 -10.52 -7.80 -10.17
N ASP A 173 -9.57 -7.04 -9.61
CA ASP A 173 -9.83 -6.06 -8.55
C ASP A 173 -10.47 -4.77 -9.08
N ILE A 174 -10.46 -4.54 -10.40
CA ILE A 174 -11.03 -3.35 -11.05
C ILE A 174 -12.50 -3.19 -10.69
N TYR A 175 -13.28 -4.26 -10.75
CA TYR A 175 -14.73 -4.17 -10.55
C TYR A 175 -15.09 -3.56 -9.19
N GLY A 176 -14.48 -4.05 -8.12
CA GLY A 176 -14.74 -3.52 -6.76
C GLY A 176 -14.33 -2.06 -6.60
N GLN A 177 -13.22 -1.68 -7.20
CA GLN A 177 -12.73 -0.29 -7.19
C GLN A 177 -13.67 0.65 -7.93
N MET A 178 -14.13 0.26 -9.13
CA MET A 178 -15.10 1.05 -9.91
C MET A 178 -16.45 1.13 -9.22
N LEU A 179 -16.93 0.04 -8.64
CA LEU A 179 -18.18 0.02 -7.87
C LEU A 179 -18.12 0.99 -6.68
N ALA A 180 -17.00 1.06 -5.97
CA ALA A 180 -16.82 1.94 -4.81
C ALA A 180 -16.96 3.44 -5.17
N ILE A 181 -16.59 3.82 -6.40
CA ILE A 181 -16.79 5.18 -6.92
C ILE A 181 -18.10 5.33 -7.74
N GLY A 182 -19.02 4.37 -7.64
CA GLY A 182 -20.33 4.45 -8.24
C GLY A 182 -20.41 4.12 -9.72
N ILE A 183 -19.40 3.43 -10.28
CA ILE A 183 -19.41 2.97 -11.67
C ILE A 183 -19.71 1.47 -11.72
N THR A 184 -20.79 1.11 -12.40
CA THR A 184 -21.13 -0.27 -12.73
C THR A 184 -20.69 -0.57 -14.16
N ILE A 185 -19.69 -1.43 -14.31
CA ILE A 185 -19.08 -1.73 -15.61
C ILE A 185 -20.11 -2.45 -16.49
N ASN A 186 -20.44 -1.89 -17.66
CA ASN A 186 -21.41 -2.41 -18.63
C ASN A 186 -22.76 -2.83 -18.01
N LYS A 187 -23.18 -2.17 -16.92
CA LYS A 187 -24.41 -2.50 -16.16
C LYS A 187 -24.45 -3.96 -15.65
N MET A 188 -23.30 -4.61 -15.56
CA MET A 188 -23.18 -5.99 -15.07
C MET A 188 -23.00 -6.01 -13.55
N ASN A 189 -23.50 -7.07 -12.88
CA ASN A 189 -23.07 -7.39 -11.54
C ASN A 189 -21.68 -8.06 -11.56
N PHE A 190 -21.04 -8.20 -10.40
CA PHE A 190 -19.69 -8.77 -10.30
C PHE A 190 -19.57 -10.18 -10.93
N TYR A 191 -20.55 -11.05 -10.72
CA TYR A 191 -20.48 -12.42 -11.23
C TYR A 191 -20.60 -12.48 -12.75
N ALA A 192 -21.50 -11.70 -13.35
CA ALA A 192 -21.64 -11.57 -14.80
C ALA A 192 -20.39 -10.96 -15.42
N TRP A 193 -19.87 -9.87 -14.84
CA TRP A 193 -18.64 -9.24 -15.29
C TRP A 193 -17.44 -10.21 -15.22
N ARG A 194 -17.28 -10.91 -14.09
CA ARG A 194 -16.23 -11.91 -13.93
C ARG A 194 -16.34 -13.04 -14.94
N ALA A 195 -17.54 -13.56 -15.18
CA ALA A 195 -17.75 -14.62 -16.15
C ALA A 195 -17.45 -14.17 -17.60
N THR A 196 -17.69 -12.91 -17.92
CA THR A 196 -17.40 -12.31 -19.24
C THR A 196 -15.90 -12.19 -19.48
N TYR A 197 -15.16 -11.60 -18.55
CA TYR A 197 -13.77 -11.25 -18.75
C TYR A 197 -12.76 -12.24 -18.18
N PHE A 198 -13.18 -13.19 -17.34
CA PHE A 198 -12.29 -14.13 -16.65
C PHE A 198 -12.81 -15.57 -16.76
N ARG A 199 -11.89 -16.51 -16.59
CA ARG A 199 -12.18 -17.93 -16.41
C ARG A 199 -11.39 -18.46 -15.23
N ASP A 200 -11.92 -19.48 -14.57
CA ASP A 200 -11.17 -20.22 -13.55
C ASP A 200 -10.19 -21.17 -14.24
N ALA A 201 -8.90 -20.94 -14.06
CA ALA A 201 -7.84 -21.77 -14.61
C ALA A 201 -7.76 -23.16 -13.96
N LEU A 202 -8.38 -23.33 -12.80
CA LEU A 202 -8.41 -24.59 -12.03
C LEU A 202 -9.75 -25.30 -12.11
N GLN A 203 -10.67 -24.84 -12.97
CA GLN A 203 -11.95 -25.50 -13.18
C GLN A 203 -11.75 -26.95 -13.64
N GLY A 204 -12.30 -27.91 -12.88
CA GLY A 204 -12.15 -29.34 -13.14
C GLY A 204 -10.90 -30.00 -12.55
N SER A 205 -10.03 -29.26 -11.84
CA SER A 205 -8.82 -29.83 -11.20
C SER A 205 -9.09 -30.60 -9.89
N GLY A 206 -10.31 -30.52 -9.34
CA GLY A 206 -10.64 -31.07 -8.01
C GLY A 206 -10.16 -30.21 -6.83
N LEU A 207 -9.48 -29.10 -7.07
CA LEU A 207 -9.02 -28.19 -6.03
C LEU A 207 -10.16 -27.30 -5.52
N GLN A 208 -10.19 -27.04 -4.21
CA GLN A 208 -11.26 -26.24 -3.57
C GLN A 208 -11.10 -24.72 -3.77
N PHE A 209 -9.97 -24.24 -4.30
CA PHE A 209 -9.74 -22.82 -4.57
C PHE A 209 -9.80 -22.52 -6.07
N GLN A 210 -10.13 -21.27 -6.40
CA GLN A 210 -10.28 -20.79 -7.77
C GLN A 210 -9.10 -19.89 -8.14
N LYS A 211 -8.63 -20.03 -9.38
CA LYS A 211 -7.59 -19.17 -9.96
C LYS A 211 -8.14 -18.47 -11.19
N TRP A 212 -8.51 -17.22 -11.03
CA TRP A 212 -9.08 -16.41 -12.10
C TRP A 212 -7.99 -15.87 -13.02
N VAL A 213 -8.13 -16.12 -14.32
CA VAL A 213 -7.28 -15.59 -15.39
C VAL A 213 -8.14 -14.90 -16.43
N MET A 214 -7.64 -13.84 -17.06
CA MET A 214 -8.37 -13.13 -18.11
C MET A 214 -8.64 -14.05 -19.31
N ARG A 215 -9.80 -13.87 -19.94
CA ARG A 215 -10.19 -14.54 -21.19
C ARG A 215 -9.59 -13.84 -22.42
N GLY A 216 -9.53 -12.51 -22.38
CA GLY A 216 -9.03 -11.63 -23.42
C GLY A 216 -7.84 -10.79 -22.92
N THR A 217 -7.77 -9.57 -23.40
CA THR A 217 -6.72 -8.62 -23.09
C THR A 217 -7.11 -7.69 -21.90
N LEU A 218 -6.12 -7.01 -21.33
CA LEU A 218 -6.37 -5.97 -20.34
C LEU A 218 -7.16 -4.80 -20.95
N GLU A 219 -6.94 -4.52 -22.22
CA GLU A 219 -7.66 -3.47 -22.95
C GLU A 219 -9.17 -3.73 -23.00
N ASP A 220 -9.59 -4.98 -23.22
CA ASP A 220 -11.02 -5.35 -23.23
C ASP A 220 -11.69 -5.04 -21.88
N VAL A 221 -10.97 -5.24 -20.78
CA VAL A 221 -11.45 -4.96 -19.42
C VAL A 221 -11.52 -3.45 -19.15
N LEU A 222 -10.57 -2.69 -19.68
CA LEU A 222 -10.43 -1.25 -19.43
C LEU A 222 -11.32 -0.40 -20.34
N GLN A 223 -11.61 -0.84 -21.56
CA GLN A 223 -12.35 -0.06 -22.56
C GLN A 223 -13.64 0.57 -22.02
N PRO A 224 -14.48 -0.13 -21.20
CA PRO A 224 -15.74 0.47 -20.70
C PRO A 224 -15.54 1.57 -19.65
N ILE A 225 -14.35 1.74 -19.09
CA ILE A 225 -14.06 2.62 -17.95
C ILE A 225 -12.90 3.58 -18.21
N LYS A 226 -12.26 3.49 -19.38
CA LYS A 226 -11.04 4.24 -19.71
C LYS A 226 -11.22 5.75 -19.52
N ASP A 227 -12.35 6.29 -19.95
CA ASP A 227 -12.64 7.72 -19.85
C ASP A 227 -12.79 8.23 -18.41
N ASN A 228 -12.99 7.32 -17.44
CA ASN A 228 -13.08 7.66 -16.02
C ASN A 228 -11.73 7.64 -15.31
N ILE A 229 -10.64 7.30 -16.00
CA ILE A 229 -9.32 7.10 -15.41
C ILE A 229 -8.35 8.17 -15.93
N PHE A 230 -7.81 8.98 -15.03
CA PHE A 230 -6.69 9.87 -15.31
C PHE A 230 -5.40 9.20 -14.85
N THR A 231 -4.46 9.02 -15.77
CA THR A 231 -3.20 8.34 -15.51
C THR A 231 -2.02 9.30 -15.63
N LEU A 232 -1.11 9.24 -14.63
CA LEU A 232 0.10 10.05 -14.64
C LEU A 232 1.26 9.29 -13.99
N THR A 233 2.40 9.24 -14.66
CA THR A 233 3.61 8.60 -14.15
C THR A 233 4.66 9.63 -13.73
N ALA A 234 5.38 9.36 -12.66
CA ALA A 234 6.43 10.24 -12.17
C ALA A 234 7.58 10.39 -13.18
N LYS A 235 7.85 9.36 -13.98
CA LYS A 235 8.89 9.37 -15.02
C LYS A 235 8.66 10.41 -16.11
N ASP A 236 7.41 10.77 -16.38
CA ASP A 236 7.07 11.73 -17.46
C ASP A 236 7.25 13.18 -17.02
N TRP A 237 7.28 13.45 -15.71
CA TRP A 237 7.18 14.82 -15.17
C TRP A 237 8.23 15.17 -14.13
N LEU A 238 8.89 14.19 -13.56
CA LEU A 238 9.88 14.41 -12.51
C LEU A 238 11.24 13.86 -12.97
N ASP A 239 12.28 14.63 -12.75
CA ASP A 239 13.66 14.16 -12.91
C ASP A 239 14.05 13.36 -11.65
N ILE A 240 13.64 12.08 -11.64
CA ILE A 240 13.99 11.15 -10.57
C ILE A 240 15.17 10.30 -11.03
N PRO A 241 16.27 10.26 -10.28
CA PRO A 241 17.42 9.42 -10.63
C PRO A 241 17.01 7.95 -10.79
N LYS A 242 17.66 7.28 -11.75
CA LYS A 242 17.38 5.88 -12.09
C LYS A 242 17.46 4.98 -10.85
N VAL A 243 16.51 4.05 -10.73
CA VAL A 243 16.53 2.99 -9.73
C VAL A 243 17.33 1.81 -10.29
N VAL A 244 18.21 1.24 -9.47
CA VAL A 244 18.96 0.01 -9.76
C VAL A 244 18.51 -1.07 -8.78
N GLU A 245 18.05 -2.18 -9.32
CA GLU A 245 17.57 -3.32 -8.54
C GLU A 245 18.56 -4.48 -8.67
N THR A 246 18.91 -5.09 -7.54
CA THR A 246 19.82 -6.23 -7.47
C THR A 246 19.19 -7.33 -6.62
N THR A 247 19.12 -8.54 -7.15
CA THR A 247 18.68 -9.73 -6.40
C THR A 247 19.90 -10.52 -5.94
N HIS A 248 19.97 -10.77 -4.64
CA HIS A 248 20.97 -11.63 -4.01
C HIS A 248 20.33 -12.99 -3.72
N ALA A 249 20.70 -13.99 -4.52
CA ALA A 249 20.30 -15.37 -4.27
C ALA A 249 21.21 -15.98 -3.22
N VAL A 250 20.65 -16.37 -2.08
CA VAL A 250 21.37 -16.98 -0.96
C VAL A 250 21.06 -18.47 -0.93
N GLU A 251 22.09 -19.30 -0.90
CA GLU A 251 21.93 -20.74 -0.71
C GLU A 251 21.70 -21.05 0.78
N LEU A 252 20.62 -21.76 1.07
CA LEU A 252 20.40 -22.27 2.41
C LEU A 252 21.43 -23.38 2.72
N ASN A 253 21.94 -23.42 3.95
CA ASN A 253 22.78 -24.55 4.36
C ASN A 253 22.01 -25.88 4.30
N THR A 254 22.74 -27.00 4.29
CA THR A 254 22.13 -28.31 4.07
C THR A 254 21.07 -28.66 5.10
N THR A 255 21.24 -28.29 6.36
CA THR A 255 20.27 -28.56 7.43
C THR A 255 18.99 -27.75 7.16
N GLN A 256 19.11 -26.46 6.92
CA GLN A 256 17.99 -25.55 6.67
C GLN A 256 17.24 -25.95 5.39
N LYS A 257 17.96 -26.34 4.33
CA LYS A 257 17.39 -26.82 3.09
C LYS A 257 16.59 -28.11 3.27
N ASN A 258 17.13 -29.08 4.00
CA ASN A 258 16.43 -30.33 4.30
C ASN A 258 15.12 -30.07 5.07
N GLU A 259 15.15 -29.18 6.07
CA GLU A 259 13.94 -28.84 6.84
C GLU A 259 12.93 -28.06 6.02
N TYR A 260 13.41 -27.22 5.10
CA TYR A 260 12.54 -26.55 4.12
C TYR A 260 11.82 -27.57 3.22
N ASP A 261 12.55 -28.56 2.69
CA ASP A 261 11.99 -29.61 1.84
C ASP A 261 11.03 -30.54 2.62
N ASN A 262 11.36 -30.86 3.89
CA ASN A 262 10.48 -31.59 4.80
C ASN A 262 9.15 -30.84 5.03
N LEU A 263 9.21 -29.54 5.33
CA LEU A 263 8.04 -28.70 5.51
C LEU A 263 7.20 -28.64 4.22
N GLN A 264 7.88 -28.53 3.08
CA GLN A 264 7.22 -28.46 1.78
C GLN A 264 6.50 -29.79 1.44
N ALA A 265 7.09 -30.93 1.77
CA ALA A 265 6.55 -32.24 1.44
C ALA A 265 5.56 -32.77 2.49
N PHE A 266 5.84 -32.60 3.77
CA PHE A 266 5.17 -33.28 4.86
C PHE A 266 4.45 -32.36 5.85
N LEU A 267 4.48 -31.04 5.64
CA LEU A 267 3.95 -30.04 6.58
C LEU A 267 4.57 -30.11 7.97
N ALA A 268 5.78 -30.63 8.07
CA ALA A 268 6.56 -30.74 9.30
C ALA A 268 8.03 -30.44 9.04
N CYS A 269 8.71 -29.84 10.00
CA CYS A 269 10.15 -29.59 9.96
C CYS A 269 10.76 -29.69 11.36
N LYS A 270 12.11 -29.85 11.41
CA LYS A 270 12.87 -29.78 12.64
C LYS A 270 13.67 -28.49 12.68
N ILE A 271 13.56 -27.72 13.76
CA ILE A 271 14.36 -26.50 13.98
C ILE A 271 14.98 -26.60 15.38
N GLY A 272 16.31 -26.52 15.45
CA GLY A 272 17.03 -26.86 16.67
C GLY A 272 16.70 -28.30 17.09
N ASP A 273 16.23 -28.49 18.30
CA ASP A 273 15.83 -29.82 18.83
C ASP A 273 14.32 -30.08 18.72
N GLU A 274 13.50 -29.10 18.22
CA GLU A 274 12.08 -29.23 18.16
C GLU A 274 11.57 -29.71 16.79
N VAL A 275 10.59 -30.61 16.79
CA VAL A 275 9.82 -31.03 15.59
C VAL A 275 8.49 -30.34 15.63
N VAL A 276 8.17 -29.59 14.57
CA VAL A 276 6.93 -28.81 14.45
C VAL A 276 6.15 -29.21 13.22
N SER A 277 4.81 -29.27 13.33
CA SER A 277 3.89 -29.57 12.25
C SER A 277 2.92 -28.43 12.04
N PHE A 278 2.37 -28.30 10.81
CA PHE A 278 1.53 -27.18 10.41
C PHE A 278 0.41 -27.61 9.49
N ASP A 279 -0.64 -26.77 9.40
CA ASP A 279 -1.71 -26.94 8.43
C ASP A 279 -1.32 -26.40 7.05
N GLU A 280 -1.95 -26.92 5.98
CA GLU A 280 -1.75 -26.45 4.58
C GLU A 280 -1.95 -24.93 4.43
N GLY A 281 -2.92 -24.34 5.14
CA GLY A 281 -3.18 -22.91 5.12
C GLY A 281 -2.04 -22.05 5.65
N GLN A 282 -1.14 -22.61 6.44
CA GLN A 282 0.01 -21.93 7.03
C GLN A 282 1.31 -22.14 6.23
N LYS A 283 1.33 -23.13 5.33
CA LYS A 283 2.51 -23.62 4.61
C LYS A 283 3.36 -22.51 4.01
N PHE A 284 2.75 -21.63 3.22
CA PHE A 284 3.50 -20.57 2.52
C PHE A 284 4.23 -19.64 3.49
N SER A 285 3.53 -19.16 4.52
CA SER A 285 4.10 -18.29 5.54
C SER A 285 5.22 -18.96 6.34
N LYS A 286 5.07 -20.28 6.62
CA LYS A 286 6.09 -21.05 7.35
C LYS A 286 7.32 -21.33 6.48
N LEU A 287 7.13 -21.64 5.20
CA LEU A 287 8.24 -21.77 4.25
C LEU A 287 9.03 -20.47 4.15
N GLN A 288 8.36 -19.33 4.18
CA GLN A 288 9.02 -18.02 4.15
C GLN A 288 9.81 -17.75 5.45
N THR A 289 9.23 -18.02 6.64
CA THR A 289 9.97 -17.84 7.92
C THR A 289 11.13 -18.80 8.04
N LEU A 290 11.03 -20.00 7.47
CA LEU A 290 12.10 -20.99 7.48
C LEU A 290 13.28 -20.56 6.60
N CYS A 291 13.05 -19.79 5.53
CA CYS A 291 14.13 -19.15 4.77
C CYS A 291 14.97 -18.19 5.63
N ASP A 292 14.37 -17.58 6.67
CA ASP A 292 15.05 -16.73 7.64
C ASP A 292 15.60 -17.50 8.85
N GLY A 293 15.41 -18.83 8.91
CA GLY A 293 15.94 -19.71 9.96
C GLY A 293 15.09 -19.77 11.23
N PHE A 294 13.78 -19.49 11.16
CA PHE A 294 12.89 -19.64 12.31
C PHE A 294 11.46 -20.04 11.88
N VAL A 295 10.70 -20.55 12.85
CA VAL A 295 9.24 -20.75 12.70
C VAL A 295 8.51 -20.27 13.93
N TYR A 296 7.25 -19.87 13.72
CA TYR A 296 6.31 -19.65 14.82
C TYR A 296 5.53 -20.92 15.08
N VAL A 297 5.52 -21.35 16.33
CA VAL A 297 4.75 -22.48 16.82
C VAL A 297 3.70 -22.00 17.81
N GLN A 298 2.68 -22.80 18.03
CA GLN A 298 1.70 -22.55 19.06
C GLN A 298 1.92 -23.57 20.17
N ASP A 299 2.11 -23.09 21.39
CA ASP A 299 2.23 -23.94 22.56
C ASP A 299 0.93 -24.71 22.76
N GLU A 300 1.00 -26.00 22.84
CA GLU A 300 -0.19 -26.89 22.91
C GLU A 300 -0.98 -26.71 24.23
N ASP A 301 -0.29 -26.37 25.32
CA ASP A 301 -0.91 -26.26 26.64
C ASP A 301 -1.48 -24.85 26.88
N THR A 302 -0.76 -23.81 26.49
CA THR A 302 -1.13 -22.41 26.76
C THR A 302 -1.80 -21.73 25.58
N GLY A 303 -1.66 -22.27 24.36
CA GLY A 303 -2.11 -21.62 23.11
C GLY A 303 -1.29 -20.36 22.75
N GLU A 304 -0.23 -20.06 23.51
CA GLU A 304 0.61 -18.89 23.23
C GLU A 304 1.54 -19.14 22.04
N ARG A 305 1.79 -18.08 21.29
CA ARG A 305 2.68 -18.11 20.13
C ARG A 305 4.13 -18.03 20.59
N GLN A 306 4.89 -19.07 20.33
CA GLN A 306 6.32 -19.14 20.58
C GLN A 306 7.10 -19.05 19.26
N THR A 307 8.41 -18.80 19.35
CA THR A 307 9.30 -18.77 18.20
C THR A 307 10.43 -19.77 18.46
N VAL A 308 10.65 -20.65 17.48
CA VAL A 308 11.82 -21.54 17.46
C VAL A 308 12.77 -21.01 16.40
N ARG A 309 14.03 -20.73 16.79
CA ARG A 309 15.12 -20.27 15.91
C ARG A 309 16.11 -21.41 15.67
N ALA A 310 16.69 -21.45 14.47
CA ALA A 310 17.93 -22.18 14.22
C ALA A 310 19.11 -21.41 14.84
N ASP A 311 20.24 -22.07 15.00
CA ASP A 311 21.45 -21.43 15.52
C ASP A 311 22.06 -20.40 14.56
N TRP A 312 21.74 -20.50 13.27
CA TRP A 312 22.31 -19.69 12.20
C TRP A 312 21.32 -19.48 11.04
N SER A 313 21.41 -18.32 10.39
CA SER A 313 20.71 -18.02 9.16
C SER A 313 21.65 -17.38 8.13
N ASP A 314 21.98 -18.12 7.08
CA ASP A 314 22.84 -17.63 5.98
C ASP A 314 22.22 -16.38 5.31
N LYS A 315 20.90 -16.36 5.18
CA LYS A 315 20.19 -15.24 4.56
C LYS A 315 20.27 -13.98 5.42
N LEU A 316 19.97 -14.06 6.71
CA LEU A 316 20.06 -12.90 7.61
C LEU A 316 21.49 -12.40 7.74
N GLN A 317 22.47 -13.31 7.77
CA GLN A 317 23.88 -12.93 7.78
C GLN A 317 24.27 -12.18 6.49
N ALA A 318 23.86 -12.66 5.32
CA ALA A 318 24.13 -11.97 4.06
C ALA A 318 23.49 -10.57 4.00
N VAL A 319 22.32 -10.38 4.60
CA VAL A 319 21.69 -9.06 4.76
C VAL A 319 22.55 -8.13 5.61
N VAL A 320 23.04 -8.64 6.77
CA VAL A 320 23.88 -7.89 7.71
C VAL A 320 25.21 -7.51 7.06
N ASP A 321 25.85 -8.44 6.35
CA ASP A 321 27.12 -8.20 5.65
C ASP A 321 26.98 -7.09 4.59
N LEU A 322 25.85 -7.07 3.84
CA LEU A 322 25.59 -5.97 2.92
C LEU A 322 25.39 -4.64 3.66
N CYS A 323 24.68 -4.64 4.78
CA CYS A 323 24.46 -3.43 5.57
C CYS A 323 25.79 -2.87 6.11
N GLU A 324 26.70 -3.71 6.56
CA GLU A 324 28.05 -3.36 6.98
C GLU A 324 28.85 -2.73 5.84
N VAL A 325 28.87 -3.37 4.66
CA VAL A 325 29.52 -2.82 3.45
C VAL A 325 28.93 -1.48 3.04
N MET A 326 27.60 -1.28 3.15
CA MET A 326 26.98 0.00 2.84
C MET A 326 27.37 1.08 3.86
N HIS A 327 27.42 0.74 5.15
CA HIS A 327 27.88 1.65 6.21
C HIS A 327 29.33 2.09 5.97
N GLU A 328 30.25 1.18 5.66
CA GLU A 328 31.64 1.48 5.32
C GLU A 328 31.77 2.45 4.13
N ARG A 329 30.82 2.41 3.20
CA ARG A 329 30.73 3.34 2.05
C ARG A 329 30.05 4.67 2.40
N GLY A 330 29.72 4.90 3.66
CA GLY A 330 29.00 6.09 4.10
C GLY A 330 27.54 6.15 3.67
N GLU A 331 26.96 4.99 3.29
CA GLU A 331 25.55 4.91 2.90
C GLU A 331 24.70 4.40 4.07
N ARG A 332 23.49 4.94 4.20
CA ARG A 332 22.49 4.50 5.17
C ARG A 332 21.45 3.62 4.50
N VAL A 333 20.95 2.62 5.21
CA VAL A 333 20.07 1.59 4.68
C VAL A 333 18.66 1.68 5.27
N LEU A 334 17.65 1.75 4.41
CA LEU A 334 16.27 1.47 4.77
C LEU A 334 16.02 -0.02 4.59
N LEU A 335 15.93 -0.75 5.72
CA LEU A 335 15.82 -2.21 5.76
C LEU A 335 14.38 -2.64 5.99
N PHE A 336 13.79 -3.30 5.00
CA PHE A 336 12.45 -3.86 5.09
C PHE A 336 12.47 -5.32 5.55
N TYR A 337 11.56 -5.62 6.48
CA TYR A 337 11.32 -6.95 7.04
C TYR A 337 9.83 -7.30 6.96
N SER A 338 9.48 -8.59 6.96
CA SER A 338 8.09 -9.05 6.97
C SER A 338 7.65 -9.62 8.32
N PHE A 339 8.57 -10.13 9.13
CA PHE A 339 8.28 -10.82 10.39
C PHE A 339 8.93 -10.14 11.59
N ILE A 340 8.24 -10.17 12.74
CA ILE A 340 8.73 -9.54 13.98
C ILE A 340 10.03 -10.22 14.45
N GLU A 341 10.10 -11.54 14.33
CA GLU A 341 11.28 -12.31 14.78
C GLU A 341 12.49 -12.08 13.86
N GLU A 342 12.28 -12.05 12.55
CA GLU A 342 13.28 -11.63 11.57
C GLU A 342 13.91 -10.28 11.97
N ARG A 343 13.06 -9.29 12.26
CA ARG A 343 13.54 -7.98 12.68
C ARG A 343 14.37 -8.04 13.97
N LYS A 344 13.91 -8.80 14.98
CA LYS A 344 14.66 -8.91 16.25
C LYS A 344 16.05 -9.47 16.00
N TRP A 345 16.10 -10.55 15.24
CA TRP A 345 17.37 -11.21 14.93
C TRP A 345 18.30 -10.32 14.09
N LEU A 346 17.78 -9.64 13.08
CA LEU A 346 18.55 -8.65 12.30
C LEU A 346 19.11 -7.52 13.20
N VAL A 347 18.32 -7.00 14.14
CA VAL A 347 18.77 -5.94 15.05
C VAL A 347 19.90 -6.45 15.98
N GLU A 348 19.80 -7.68 16.47
CA GLU A 348 20.85 -8.34 17.26
C GLU A 348 22.15 -8.42 16.46
N LEU A 349 22.11 -8.98 15.25
CA LEU A 349 23.28 -9.14 14.37
C LEU A 349 23.89 -7.79 13.92
N LEU A 350 23.06 -6.81 13.60
CA LEU A 350 23.52 -5.46 13.22
C LEU A 350 24.18 -4.73 14.39
N ALA A 351 23.67 -4.92 15.62
CA ALA A 351 24.27 -4.35 16.82
C ALA A 351 25.64 -4.98 17.14
N GLU A 352 25.83 -6.27 16.89
CA GLU A 352 27.14 -6.95 17.00
C GLU A 352 28.19 -6.34 16.05
N LYS A 353 27.75 -5.80 14.89
CA LYS A 353 28.59 -5.04 13.96
C LYS A 353 28.79 -3.58 14.35
N GLY A 354 28.22 -3.14 15.47
CA GLY A 354 28.32 -1.75 15.96
C GLY A 354 27.45 -0.74 15.19
N LEU A 355 26.49 -1.19 14.38
CA LEU A 355 25.61 -0.33 13.58
C LEU A 355 24.47 0.23 14.43
N ILE A 356 24.17 1.52 14.26
CA ILE A 356 23.07 2.20 14.96
C ILE A 356 21.76 1.95 14.20
N VAL A 357 20.84 1.21 14.85
CA VAL A 357 19.56 0.81 14.27
C VAL A 357 18.42 1.62 14.89
N ALA A 358 17.56 2.19 14.05
CA ALA A 358 16.28 2.82 14.44
C ALA A 358 15.09 2.03 13.85
N ASP A 359 13.89 2.18 14.43
CA ASP A 359 12.66 1.57 13.93
C ASP A 359 11.66 2.62 13.45
N ALA A 360 10.97 2.36 12.36
CA ALA A 360 9.89 3.20 11.84
C ALA A 360 8.65 3.30 12.77
N LYS A 361 8.63 2.54 13.88
CA LYS A 361 7.63 2.66 14.96
C LYS A 361 8.03 3.67 16.04
N ASP A 362 9.30 4.05 16.13
CA ASP A 362 9.81 4.95 17.16
C ASP A 362 9.28 6.38 16.93
N LYS A 363 9.03 7.10 18.02
CA LYS A 363 8.67 8.50 17.91
C LYS A 363 9.84 9.32 17.35
N GLY A 364 9.57 10.10 16.29
CA GLY A 364 10.60 10.96 15.69
C GLY A 364 11.56 10.28 14.74
N PHE A 365 11.36 9.01 14.39
CA PHE A 365 12.25 8.25 13.48
C PHE A 365 12.53 8.96 12.15
N ILE A 366 11.58 9.71 11.58
CA ILE A 366 11.78 10.50 10.35
C ILE A 366 12.90 11.52 10.52
N LYS A 367 12.91 12.21 11.68
CA LYS A 367 13.96 13.17 12.01
C LYS A 367 15.29 12.47 12.25
N THR A 368 15.30 11.39 13.03
CA THR A 368 16.49 10.53 13.27
C THR A 368 17.10 10.06 11.96
N TRP A 369 16.30 9.55 11.04
CA TRP A 369 16.74 9.10 9.71
C TRP A 369 17.26 10.24 8.84
N ASN A 370 16.48 11.32 8.67
CA ASN A 370 16.85 12.41 7.77
C ASN A 370 18.06 13.23 8.27
N GLU A 371 18.28 13.31 9.59
CA GLU A 371 19.45 13.96 10.21
C GLU A 371 20.68 13.03 10.28
N GLY A 372 20.59 11.78 9.83
CA GLY A 372 21.71 10.84 9.81
C GLY A 372 22.14 10.32 11.19
N LYS A 373 21.21 10.19 12.12
CA LYS A 373 21.46 9.73 13.49
C LYS A 373 21.33 8.20 13.65
N CYS A 374 21.08 7.48 12.57
CA CYS A 374 21.13 6.02 12.52
C CYS A 374 21.71 5.58 11.18
N ASP A 375 22.36 4.41 11.19
CA ASP A 375 22.93 3.78 9.99
C ASP A 375 21.85 2.97 9.26
N ILE A 376 21.01 2.29 10.03
CA ILE A 376 19.93 1.44 9.52
C ILE A 376 18.58 1.92 10.08
N LEU A 377 17.60 2.09 9.19
CA LEU A 377 16.20 2.27 9.57
C LEU A 377 15.43 1.00 9.23
N THR A 378 15.00 0.24 10.24
CA THR A 378 14.13 -0.92 10.02
C THR A 378 12.67 -0.51 9.88
N ALA A 379 11.97 -1.10 8.91
CA ALA A 379 10.56 -0.79 8.68
C ALA A 379 9.78 -2.03 8.18
N HIS A 380 8.59 -2.24 8.71
CA HIS A 380 7.64 -3.15 8.07
C HIS A 380 6.96 -2.41 6.90
N PRO A 381 6.78 -3.02 5.71
CA PRO A 381 6.24 -2.34 4.52
C PRO A 381 4.91 -1.62 4.78
N ALA A 382 4.00 -2.24 5.56
CA ALA A 382 2.73 -1.61 5.92
C ALA A 382 2.90 -0.36 6.81
N SER A 383 3.95 -0.29 7.62
CA SER A 383 4.25 0.87 8.48
C SER A 383 4.88 2.02 7.69
N ALA A 384 5.64 1.68 6.65
CA ALA A 384 6.25 2.66 5.73
C ALA A 384 5.28 3.12 4.64
N GLY A 385 4.10 2.50 4.51
CA GLY A 385 3.20 2.62 3.38
C GLY A 385 2.63 4.02 3.12
N HIS A 386 2.56 4.95 4.09
CA HIS A 386 1.83 6.19 3.88
C HIS A 386 2.54 7.44 4.39
N GLY A 387 2.73 8.43 3.50
CA GLY A 387 3.05 9.83 3.86
C GLY A 387 4.44 10.11 4.42
N LEU A 388 5.39 9.17 4.38
CA LEU A 388 6.72 9.35 4.94
C LEU A 388 7.69 9.95 3.91
N ASN A 389 8.41 11.00 4.30
CA ASN A 389 9.46 11.64 3.50
C ASN A 389 10.83 11.15 4.00
N LEU A 390 11.31 10.02 3.47
CA LEU A 390 12.58 9.39 3.85
C LEU A 390 13.72 9.63 2.84
N GLN A 391 13.42 10.21 1.68
CA GLN A 391 14.37 10.39 0.57
C GLN A 391 15.59 11.27 0.92
N TYR A 392 15.53 12.05 1.99
CA TYR A 392 16.65 12.89 2.42
C TYR A 392 17.65 12.12 3.30
N GLY A 393 17.24 11.04 3.91
CA GLY A 393 18.05 10.25 4.82
C GLY A 393 18.98 9.25 4.15
N GLY A 394 18.67 8.75 2.97
CA GLY A 394 19.48 7.74 2.28
C GLY A 394 18.97 7.44 0.88
N ARG A 395 19.63 6.48 0.21
CA ARG A 395 19.28 6.03 -1.15
C ARG A 395 19.30 4.51 -1.32
N VAL A 396 19.65 3.77 -0.27
CA VAL A 396 19.74 2.30 -0.30
C VAL A 396 18.55 1.69 0.39
N ILE A 397 17.87 0.79 -0.30
CA ILE A 397 16.79 -0.04 0.22
C ILE A 397 17.27 -1.48 0.21
N VAL A 398 17.09 -2.17 1.32
CA VAL A 398 17.33 -3.61 1.44
C VAL A 398 16.04 -4.29 1.87
N TRP A 399 15.64 -5.32 1.15
CA TRP A 399 14.57 -6.23 1.51
C TRP A 399 15.18 -7.53 2.02
N SER A 400 15.09 -7.75 3.32
CA SER A 400 15.47 -9.02 3.95
C SER A 400 14.43 -10.08 3.61
N SER A 401 13.15 -9.77 3.78
CA SER A 401 12.04 -10.58 3.30
C SER A 401 11.08 -9.76 2.47
N LEU A 402 10.59 -10.33 1.37
CA LEU A 402 9.65 -9.70 0.46
C LEU A 402 8.20 -9.83 0.96
N THR A 403 7.36 -8.89 0.56
CA THR A 403 5.90 -8.99 0.70
C THR A 403 5.27 -9.48 -0.60
N ASP A 404 4.22 -10.28 -0.54
CA ASP A 404 3.41 -10.69 -1.68
C ASP A 404 2.46 -9.58 -2.18
N ASN A 405 2.28 -8.55 -1.36
CA ASN A 405 1.45 -7.40 -1.67
C ASN A 405 2.23 -6.35 -2.49
N TYR A 406 1.96 -6.33 -3.80
CA TYR A 406 2.64 -5.40 -4.74
C TYR A 406 2.40 -3.93 -4.38
N GLU A 407 1.25 -3.55 -3.86
CA GLU A 407 0.98 -2.18 -3.44
C GLU A 407 1.93 -1.74 -2.33
N LEU A 408 2.08 -2.55 -1.27
CA LEU A 408 3.02 -2.28 -0.18
C LEU A 408 4.45 -2.25 -0.67
N PHE A 409 4.82 -3.18 -1.57
CA PHE A 409 6.14 -3.23 -2.18
C PHE A 409 6.45 -1.95 -2.98
N ALA A 410 5.56 -1.53 -3.86
CA ALA A 410 5.73 -0.31 -4.65
C ALA A 410 5.76 0.95 -3.77
N GLN A 411 4.88 1.01 -2.76
CA GLN A 411 4.84 2.12 -1.80
C GLN A 411 6.12 2.21 -0.97
N ALA A 412 6.66 1.09 -0.52
CA ALA A 412 7.89 1.03 0.25
C ALA A 412 9.10 1.51 -0.58
N ASN A 413 9.24 1.04 -1.80
CA ASN A 413 10.31 1.47 -2.71
C ASN A 413 10.22 2.97 -3.04
N ALA A 414 9.02 3.50 -3.21
CA ALA A 414 8.79 4.92 -3.45
C ALA A 414 9.09 5.83 -2.23
N ARG A 415 9.54 5.29 -1.09
CA ARG A 415 9.97 6.14 0.05
C ARG A 415 11.31 6.82 -0.20
N LEU A 416 12.20 6.20 -0.94
CA LEU A 416 13.49 6.77 -1.34
C LEU A 416 13.50 7.16 -2.82
N ALA A 417 12.88 6.37 -3.70
CA ALA A 417 12.81 6.62 -5.13
C ALA A 417 11.66 7.60 -5.47
N ARG A 418 11.82 8.88 -5.11
CA ARG A 418 10.78 9.91 -5.29
C ARG A 418 11.37 11.31 -5.48
N GLN A 419 10.51 12.28 -5.75
CA GLN A 419 10.88 13.69 -5.86
C GLN A 419 11.69 14.17 -4.63
N GLY A 420 12.81 14.83 -4.89
CA GLY A 420 13.76 15.29 -3.87
C GLY A 420 14.93 14.33 -3.63
N GLN A 421 14.91 13.12 -4.19
CA GLN A 421 16.09 12.26 -4.27
C GLN A 421 17.00 12.77 -5.39
N THR A 422 18.27 13.02 -5.06
CA THR A 422 19.28 13.57 -5.98
C THR A 422 20.29 12.50 -6.46
N ARG A 423 20.29 11.33 -5.82
CA ARG A 423 21.21 10.24 -6.12
C ARG A 423 20.45 9.00 -6.61
N GLN A 424 21.11 8.16 -7.38
CA GLN A 424 20.55 6.88 -7.84
C GLN A 424 20.12 6.01 -6.64
N THR A 425 18.86 5.58 -6.63
CA THR A 425 18.36 4.67 -5.59
C THR A 425 18.79 3.24 -5.89
N LEU A 426 19.36 2.57 -4.91
CA LEU A 426 19.76 1.17 -4.97
C LEU A 426 18.78 0.32 -4.18
N ILE A 427 18.26 -0.73 -4.79
CA ILE A 427 17.32 -1.66 -4.14
C ILE A 427 17.90 -3.08 -4.21
N HIS A 428 18.10 -3.68 -3.04
CA HIS A 428 18.63 -5.01 -2.90
C HIS A 428 17.57 -5.95 -2.34
N TYR A 429 17.34 -7.08 -3.01
CA TYR A 429 16.43 -8.13 -2.60
C TYR A 429 17.22 -9.36 -2.18
N PHE A 430 17.03 -9.86 -0.96
CA PHE A 430 17.58 -11.13 -0.52
C PHE A 430 16.55 -12.23 -0.69
N VAL A 431 16.95 -13.32 -1.33
CA VAL A 431 16.06 -14.40 -1.74
C VAL A 431 16.76 -15.72 -1.51
N ALA A 432 16.16 -16.59 -0.72
CA ALA A 432 16.64 -17.96 -0.57
C ALA A 432 16.42 -18.73 -1.88
N LYS A 433 17.48 -19.31 -2.42
CA LYS A 433 17.50 -20.02 -3.69
C LYS A 433 16.64 -21.30 -3.63
N ASP A 434 15.97 -21.61 -4.73
CA ASP A 434 15.10 -22.80 -4.87
C ASP A 434 13.98 -22.86 -3.80
N THR A 435 13.40 -21.69 -3.46
CA THR A 435 12.32 -21.58 -2.47
C THR A 435 11.13 -20.78 -2.98
N VAL A 436 10.11 -20.64 -2.12
CA VAL A 436 8.92 -19.79 -2.39
C VAL A 436 9.27 -18.33 -2.62
N GLU A 437 10.40 -17.84 -2.13
CA GLU A 437 10.82 -16.45 -2.27
C GLU A 437 11.15 -16.10 -3.73
N GLU A 438 11.74 -17.03 -4.49
CA GLU A 438 11.92 -16.82 -5.95
C GLU A 438 10.57 -16.68 -6.68
N GLN A 439 9.57 -17.43 -6.25
CA GLN A 439 8.23 -17.31 -6.81
C GLN A 439 7.61 -15.95 -6.48
N MET A 440 7.88 -15.41 -5.27
CA MET A 440 7.44 -14.06 -4.88
C MET A 440 8.07 -12.99 -5.77
N VAL A 441 9.39 -13.05 -6.02
CA VAL A 441 10.07 -12.12 -6.95
C VAL A 441 9.42 -12.15 -8.32
N LYS A 442 9.22 -13.36 -8.90
CA LYS A 442 8.56 -13.52 -10.20
C LYS A 442 7.14 -12.94 -10.21
N ALA A 443 6.39 -13.13 -9.12
CA ALA A 443 5.03 -12.60 -8.98
C ALA A 443 5.02 -11.06 -8.88
N LEU A 444 5.94 -10.47 -8.12
CA LEU A 444 6.08 -9.01 -8.01
C LEU A 444 6.49 -8.38 -9.35
N GLN A 445 7.45 -8.98 -10.06
CA GLN A 445 7.87 -8.53 -11.40
C GLN A 445 6.72 -8.62 -12.42
N ARG A 446 5.92 -9.68 -12.37
CA ARG A 446 4.73 -9.81 -13.23
C ARG A 446 3.73 -8.70 -12.93
N LYS A 447 3.38 -8.47 -11.66
CA LYS A 447 2.46 -7.39 -11.23
C LYS A 447 2.98 -6.01 -11.64
N SER A 448 4.29 -5.77 -11.57
CA SER A 448 4.92 -4.53 -12.04
C SER A 448 4.73 -4.32 -13.53
N ARG A 449 4.90 -5.39 -14.36
CA ARG A 449 4.66 -5.31 -15.81
C ARG A 449 3.18 -5.09 -16.14
N GLU A 450 2.26 -5.74 -15.43
CA GLU A 450 0.82 -5.55 -15.59
C GLU A 450 0.44 -4.09 -15.29
N GLN A 451 0.98 -3.51 -14.21
CA GLN A 451 0.79 -2.09 -13.88
C GLN A 451 1.38 -1.16 -14.96
N ALA A 452 2.57 -1.45 -15.47
CA ALA A 452 3.19 -0.67 -16.53
C ALA A 452 2.36 -0.73 -17.85
N ASN A 453 1.84 -1.89 -18.19
CA ASN A 453 0.95 -2.06 -19.34
C ASN A 453 -0.35 -1.26 -19.17
N PHE A 454 -0.96 -1.32 -17.99
CA PHE A 454 -2.14 -0.50 -17.66
C PHE A 454 -1.87 0.99 -17.88
N LEU A 455 -0.73 1.49 -17.37
CA LEU A 455 -0.35 2.90 -17.53
C LEU A 455 -0.18 3.30 -19.01
N GLN A 456 0.25 2.39 -19.87
CA GLN A 456 0.34 2.64 -21.32
C GLN A 456 -1.04 2.66 -21.99
N LEU A 457 -1.95 1.77 -21.60
CA LEU A 457 -3.28 1.66 -22.20
C LEU A 457 -4.22 2.81 -21.78
N THR A 458 -3.94 3.48 -20.66
CA THR A 458 -4.78 4.54 -20.09
C THR A 458 -4.21 5.95 -20.27
N LYS A 459 -3.01 6.08 -20.89
CA LYS A 459 -2.49 7.35 -21.40
C LYS A 459 -3.19 7.70 -22.70
#